data_90565dd91905b6423e0215ddc8d8ce9d
#
_entry.id   90565dd91905b6423e0215ddc8d8ce9d
#
_cell.length_a   1.000
_cell.length_b   1.000
_cell.length_c   1.000
_cell.angle_alpha   90.00
_cell.angle_beta   90.00
_cell.angle_gamma   90.00
#
_symmetry.space_group_name_H-M   'P 1'
#
loop_
_entity.id
_entity.type
_entity.pdbx_description
1 polymer ?
#
loop_
_entity_poly.entity_id
_entity_poly.type
_entity_poly.pdbx_seq_one_letter_code
_entity_poly.pdbx_strand_id
1 'polypeptide(L)'
;MARPALLTGTRRRAVRRVAAVLLATVSIVAPAAALAGSPPPGRWVPPVAGVDPHVVRGFEPPERRWLPGHRGVDLAASAGSTVRAAGAGVVTHAGAVAGRGVVVVSHGDLRTTYEPVAAVVSTGGRVDAGQAIGTLAAVGSHCAPRACLHWGLLHGDTYRDPLGLLRGHAVRLLPLGSDAVHPQPAVDVQPEPVGTWSARPSGPTSAVGLTLAAAAAAGIH
;
A
#
# COMPACT_ATOMS: atom_id res chain seq x y z
N MET A 1 -80.53 -57.36 55.07
CA MET A 1 -80.12 -56.11 54.61
C MET A 1 -78.59 -56.07 54.65
N ALA A 2 -77.87 -56.45 53.65
CA ALA A 2 -76.43 -56.21 53.48
C ALA A 2 -76.02 -56.66 52.09
N ARG A 3 -75.44 -55.76 51.30
CA ARG A 3 -75.04 -55.98 49.94
C ARG A 3 -73.60 -56.54 49.91
N PRO A 4 -73.28 -57.45 49.04
CA PRO A 4 -71.86 -57.79 48.80
C PRO A 4 -71.25 -56.93 47.67
N ALA A 5 -70.03 -56.52 47.90
CA ALA A 5 -69.22 -55.77 46.95
C ALA A 5 -68.55 -56.68 45.92
N LEU A 6 -68.68 -56.36 44.68
CA LEU A 6 -67.97 -56.98 43.54
C LEU A 6 -66.64 -56.27 43.30
N LEU A 7 -65.53 -57.01 43.43
CA LEU A 7 -64.22 -56.58 43.09
C LEU A 7 -63.93 -56.83 41.58
N THR A 8 -63.91 -55.82 40.78
CA THR A 8 -63.46 -55.90 39.39
C THR A 8 -61.99 -55.51 39.30
N GLY A 9 -61.16 -56.53 39.07
CA GLY A 9 -59.74 -56.32 38.84
C GLY A 9 -59.48 -55.79 37.45
N THR A 10 -58.95 -54.57 37.38
CA THR A 10 -58.49 -53.97 36.16
C THR A 10 -56.99 -54.27 35.93
N ARG A 11 -56.70 -55.12 34.99
CA ARG A 11 -55.33 -55.40 34.52
C ARG A 11 -54.81 -54.16 33.83
N ARG A 12 -53.86 -53.44 34.43
CA ARG A 12 -53.08 -52.37 33.80
C ARG A 12 -52.10 -53.03 32.89
N ARG A 13 -52.34 -52.91 31.56
CA ARG A 13 -51.34 -53.18 30.51
C ARG A 13 -50.32 -52.04 30.53
N ALA A 14 -49.07 -52.34 30.93
CA ALA A 14 -47.94 -51.44 30.81
C ALA A 14 -47.57 -51.30 29.33
N VAL A 15 -47.92 -50.17 28.73
CA VAL A 15 -47.45 -49.80 27.38
C VAL A 15 -46.02 -49.25 27.54
N ARG A 16 -45.05 -50.09 27.19
CA ARG A 16 -43.63 -49.61 27.02
C ARG A 16 -43.58 -48.74 25.78
N ARG A 17 -43.51 -47.45 25.99
CA ARG A 17 -43.17 -46.48 24.93
C ARG A 17 -41.66 -46.54 24.72
N VAL A 18 -41.24 -47.20 23.63
CA VAL A 18 -39.87 -47.12 23.11
C VAL A 18 -39.77 -45.77 22.42
N ALA A 19 -39.15 -44.79 23.08
CA ALA A 19 -38.78 -43.53 22.46
C ALA A 19 -37.57 -43.79 21.59
N ALA A 20 -37.77 -43.89 20.28
CA ALA A 20 -36.68 -43.88 19.30
C ALA A 20 -36.14 -42.44 19.20
N VAL A 21 -34.97 -42.20 19.80
CA VAL A 21 -34.22 -40.97 19.64
C VAL A 21 -33.53 -41.04 18.29
N LEU A 22 -34.10 -40.40 17.27
CA LEU A 22 -33.46 -40.13 15.99
C LEU A 22 -32.45 -39.02 16.20
N LEU A 23 -31.14 -39.37 16.37
CA LEU A 23 -30.02 -38.46 16.30
C LEU A 23 -29.84 -38.05 14.81
N ALA A 24 -30.45 -36.93 14.44
CA ALA A 24 -30.15 -36.27 13.17
C ALA A 24 -28.73 -35.68 13.25
N THR A 25 -27.75 -36.37 12.68
CA THR A 25 -26.40 -35.81 12.47
C THR A 25 -26.48 -34.77 11.39
N VAL A 26 -26.57 -33.50 11.79
CA VAL A 26 -26.39 -32.35 10.87
C VAL A 26 -24.92 -32.33 10.50
N SER A 27 -24.60 -32.90 9.35
CA SER A 27 -23.27 -32.71 8.73
C SER A 27 -23.13 -31.25 8.30
N ILE A 28 -22.44 -30.44 9.13
CA ILE A 28 -22.01 -29.11 8.76
C ILE A 28 -20.92 -29.31 7.71
N VAL A 29 -21.30 -29.25 6.42
CA VAL A 29 -20.35 -29.09 5.34
C VAL A 29 -19.83 -27.67 5.44
N ALA A 30 -18.72 -27.46 6.18
CA ALA A 30 -17.99 -26.23 6.13
C ALA A 30 -17.51 -26.05 4.67
N PRO A 31 -17.78 -24.88 4.03
CA PRO A 31 -17.18 -24.64 2.73
C PRO A 31 -15.66 -24.72 2.93
N ALA A 32 -15.02 -25.61 2.17
CA ALA A 32 -13.58 -25.65 2.04
C ALA A 32 -13.18 -24.28 1.48
N ALA A 33 -12.82 -23.34 2.37
CA ALA A 33 -12.10 -22.15 1.96
C ALA A 33 -10.87 -22.67 1.23
N ALA A 34 -10.88 -22.51 -0.10
CA ALA A 34 -9.74 -22.84 -0.93
C ALA A 34 -8.53 -22.20 -0.25
N LEU A 35 -7.60 -23.01 0.18
CA LEU A 35 -6.26 -22.60 0.60
C LEU A 35 -5.57 -22.09 -0.67
N ALA A 36 -5.99 -20.90 -1.13
CA ALA A 36 -5.18 -20.10 -2.02
C ALA A 36 -3.93 -19.83 -1.20
N GLY A 37 -2.87 -20.57 -1.48
CA GLY A 37 -1.60 -20.43 -0.79
C GLY A 37 -1.25 -18.96 -0.77
N SER A 38 -0.97 -18.42 0.39
CA SER A 38 -0.52 -17.04 0.53
C SER A 38 0.63 -16.84 -0.45
N PRO A 39 0.56 -15.84 -1.34
CA PRO A 39 1.66 -15.59 -2.25
C PRO A 39 2.94 -15.39 -1.44
N PRO A 40 4.10 -15.82 -1.96
CA PRO A 40 5.35 -15.73 -1.25
C PRO A 40 5.56 -14.28 -0.78
N PRO A 41 6.11 -14.07 0.44
CA PRO A 41 6.37 -12.75 0.96
C PRO A 41 7.25 -11.97 -0.03
N GLY A 42 6.84 -10.74 -0.36
CA GLY A 42 7.55 -9.89 -1.31
C GLY A 42 6.96 -9.83 -2.73
N ARG A 43 5.88 -10.56 -3.03
CA ARG A 43 5.17 -10.38 -4.30
C ARG A 43 4.27 -9.14 -4.21
N TRP A 44 4.53 -8.16 -5.09
CA TRP A 44 3.71 -6.99 -5.25
C TRP A 44 2.88 -7.06 -6.52
N VAL A 45 1.64 -6.57 -6.45
CA VAL A 45 0.72 -6.54 -7.59
C VAL A 45 0.05 -5.17 -7.68
N PRO A 46 -0.40 -4.75 -8.88
CA PRO A 46 -1.14 -3.51 -9.03
C PRO A 46 -2.44 -3.52 -8.19
N PRO A 47 -2.77 -2.40 -7.51
CA PRO A 47 -3.97 -2.32 -6.68
C PRO A 47 -5.27 -2.15 -7.49
N VAL A 48 -5.16 -1.86 -8.80
CA VAL A 48 -6.27 -1.80 -9.76
C VAL A 48 -6.07 -2.83 -10.85
N ALA A 49 -7.13 -3.10 -11.64
CA ALA A 49 -7.05 -4.08 -12.71
C ALA A 49 -6.00 -3.70 -13.77
N GLY A 50 -5.31 -4.73 -14.28
CA GLY A 50 -4.23 -4.60 -15.29
C GLY A 50 -2.87 -4.97 -14.75
N VAL A 51 -1.94 -5.28 -15.66
CA VAL A 51 -0.55 -5.60 -15.31
C VAL A 51 0.27 -4.32 -15.14
N ASP A 52 -0.06 -3.30 -15.97
CA ASP A 52 0.54 -1.97 -15.92
C ASP A 52 -0.56 -0.93 -15.61
N PRO A 53 -0.63 -0.41 -14.40
CA PRO A 53 -1.62 0.59 -14.05
C PRO A 53 -1.33 1.90 -14.80
N HIS A 54 -2.37 2.44 -15.44
CA HIS A 54 -2.25 3.75 -16.10
C HIS A 54 -2.12 4.86 -15.05
N VAL A 55 -0.96 5.49 -14.97
CA VAL A 55 -0.66 6.57 -14.04
C VAL A 55 -1.19 7.89 -14.59
N VAL A 56 -2.12 8.51 -13.87
CA VAL A 56 -2.68 9.84 -14.19
C VAL A 56 -1.81 10.94 -13.62
N ARG A 57 -1.28 10.73 -12.39
CA ARG A 57 -0.36 11.64 -11.72
C ARG A 57 0.70 10.85 -10.98
N GLY A 58 1.95 11.20 -11.19
CA GLY A 58 3.12 10.57 -10.58
C GLY A 58 3.36 11.00 -9.13
N PHE A 59 4.36 10.37 -8.52
CA PHE A 59 4.85 10.70 -7.19
C PHE A 59 5.68 11.99 -7.26
N GLU A 60 5.29 12.99 -6.45
CA GLU A 60 5.92 14.31 -6.36
C GLU A 60 6.10 14.68 -4.90
N PRO A 61 7.13 14.14 -4.20
CA PRO A 61 7.28 14.37 -2.78
C PRO A 61 7.52 15.85 -2.49
N PRO A 62 6.89 16.40 -1.42
CA PRO A 62 7.17 17.77 -1.02
C PRO A 62 8.59 17.90 -0.48
N GLU A 63 9.24 19.05 -0.70
CA GLU A 63 10.57 19.36 -0.14
C GLU A 63 10.59 19.27 1.39
N ARG A 64 9.48 19.62 2.04
CA ARG A 64 9.26 19.49 3.49
C ARG A 64 7.92 18.84 3.76
N ARG A 65 7.80 18.10 4.87
CA ARG A 65 6.59 17.30 5.22
C ARG A 65 5.27 18.09 5.16
N TRP A 66 5.30 19.38 5.46
CA TRP A 66 4.11 20.23 5.51
C TRP A 66 3.82 21.00 4.22
N LEU A 67 4.73 20.94 3.24
CA LEU A 67 4.52 21.59 1.95
C LEU A 67 3.58 20.80 1.03
N PRO A 68 2.96 21.48 0.06
CA PRO A 68 2.22 20.80 -1.00
C PRO A 68 3.10 19.80 -1.76
N GLY A 69 2.49 18.71 -2.21
CA GLY A 69 3.14 17.66 -2.97
C GLY A 69 2.18 16.50 -3.21
N HIS A 70 2.58 15.51 -3.99
CA HIS A 70 1.82 14.30 -4.26
C HIS A 70 2.52 13.10 -3.62
N ARG A 71 1.95 12.61 -2.50
CA ARG A 71 2.55 11.60 -1.61
C ARG A 71 2.26 10.16 -2.03
N GLY A 72 1.90 9.96 -3.29
CA GLY A 72 1.58 8.69 -3.89
C GLY A 72 1.47 8.85 -5.40
N VAL A 73 0.77 7.94 -6.05
CA VAL A 73 0.43 7.99 -7.46
C VAL A 73 -1.08 7.89 -7.63
N ASP A 74 -1.62 8.59 -8.62
CA ASP A 74 -3.02 8.46 -8.99
C ASP A 74 -3.12 7.50 -10.18
N LEU A 75 -3.86 6.41 -9.99
CA LEU A 75 -4.06 5.37 -10.98
C LEU A 75 -5.45 5.49 -11.59
N ALA A 76 -5.53 5.52 -12.93
CA ALA A 76 -6.80 5.57 -13.62
C ALA A 76 -7.64 4.34 -13.30
N ALA A 77 -8.86 4.56 -12.81
CA ALA A 77 -9.84 3.51 -12.58
C ALA A 77 -11.23 4.13 -12.54
N SER A 78 -12.25 3.37 -12.92
CA SER A 78 -13.64 3.81 -12.84
C SER A 78 -14.16 3.66 -11.40
N ALA A 79 -15.07 4.55 -11.00
CA ALA A 79 -15.80 4.37 -9.75
C ALA A 79 -16.49 2.99 -9.73
N GLY A 80 -16.49 2.32 -8.57
CA GLY A 80 -16.98 0.96 -8.42
C GLY A 80 -15.96 -0.13 -8.78
N SER A 81 -14.81 0.22 -9.38
CA SER A 81 -13.75 -0.75 -9.65
C SER A 81 -13.23 -1.39 -8.36
N THR A 82 -12.92 -2.67 -8.42
CA THR A 82 -12.30 -3.39 -7.28
C THR A 82 -10.91 -2.85 -7.00
N VAL A 83 -10.68 -2.46 -5.75
CA VAL A 83 -9.36 -2.11 -5.22
C VAL A 83 -8.80 -3.31 -4.46
N ARG A 84 -7.53 -3.64 -4.71
CA ARG A 84 -6.84 -4.81 -4.17
C ARG A 84 -5.65 -4.40 -3.33
N ALA A 85 -5.30 -5.21 -2.33
CA ALA A 85 -4.06 -5.05 -1.58
C ALA A 85 -2.87 -5.28 -2.52
N ALA A 86 -1.95 -4.33 -2.59
CA ALA A 86 -0.76 -4.44 -3.44
C ALA A 86 0.22 -5.52 -2.95
N GLY A 87 0.21 -5.82 -1.66
CA GLY A 87 1.02 -6.85 -1.03
C GLY A 87 0.26 -7.53 0.10
N ALA A 88 0.76 -8.69 0.56
CA ALA A 88 0.23 -9.35 1.75
C ALA A 88 0.54 -8.53 3.01
N GLY A 89 -0.39 -8.46 3.97
CA GLY A 89 -0.19 -7.67 5.17
C GLY A 89 -1.36 -7.68 6.14
N VAL A 90 -1.36 -6.70 7.04
CA VAL A 90 -2.42 -6.48 8.03
C VAL A 90 -3.04 -5.11 7.79
N VAL A 91 -4.36 -5.06 7.73
CA VAL A 91 -5.11 -3.80 7.65
C VAL A 91 -4.94 -3.04 8.95
N THR A 92 -4.32 -1.88 8.92
CA THR A 92 -4.13 -1.02 10.10
C THR A 92 -5.18 0.08 10.19
N HIS A 93 -5.84 0.38 9.07
CA HIS A 93 -6.97 1.31 9.02
C HIS A 93 -7.92 0.93 7.88
N ALA A 94 -9.22 0.98 8.14
CA ALA A 94 -10.28 0.83 7.15
C ALA A 94 -11.47 1.69 7.59
N GLY A 95 -11.63 2.87 6.97
CA GLY A 95 -12.66 3.82 7.38
C GLY A 95 -12.49 5.19 6.75
N ALA A 96 -13.30 6.16 7.21
CA ALA A 96 -13.26 7.52 6.71
C ALA A 96 -12.19 8.37 7.42
N VAL A 97 -11.38 9.07 6.64
CA VAL A 97 -10.46 10.11 7.09
C VAL A 97 -10.83 11.42 6.38
N ALA A 98 -11.21 12.44 7.14
CA ALA A 98 -11.68 13.73 6.61
C ALA A 98 -12.75 13.58 5.50
N GLY A 99 -13.71 12.66 5.73
CA GLY A 99 -14.82 12.40 4.80
C GLY A 99 -14.48 11.53 3.59
N ARG A 100 -13.24 11.02 3.48
CA ARG A 100 -12.77 10.16 2.40
C ARG A 100 -12.49 8.76 2.92
N GLY A 101 -12.98 7.73 2.24
CA GLY A 101 -12.70 6.34 2.61
C GLY A 101 -11.22 6.00 2.36
N VAL A 102 -10.55 5.50 3.38
CA VAL A 102 -9.12 5.15 3.32
C VAL A 102 -8.93 3.73 3.84
N VAL A 103 -8.12 2.97 3.14
CA VAL A 103 -7.60 1.69 3.63
C VAL A 103 -6.08 1.80 3.73
N VAL A 104 -5.53 1.31 4.84
CA VAL A 104 -4.08 1.23 5.06
C VAL A 104 -3.71 -0.21 5.37
N VAL A 105 -2.71 -0.74 4.65
CA VAL A 105 -2.18 -2.09 4.88
C VAL A 105 -0.71 -1.97 5.29
N SER A 106 -0.36 -2.61 6.40
CA SER A 106 1.02 -2.73 6.88
C SER A 106 1.65 -4.02 6.37
N HIS A 107 2.88 -3.93 5.89
CA HIS A 107 3.68 -5.01 5.33
C HIS A 107 5.03 -5.16 6.06
N GLY A 108 5.03 -4.99 7.37
CA GLY A 108 6.24 -4.83 8.19
C GLY A 108 6.68 -3.36 8.24
N ASP A 109 7.85 -3.05 7.72
CA ASP A 109 8.39 -1.68 7.70
C ASP A 109 7.72 -0.77 6.66
N LEU A 110 7.00 -1.37 5.72
CA LEU A 110 6.26 -0.67 4.67
C LEU A 110 4.78 -0.57 5.01
N ARG A 111 4.14 0.50 4.56
CA ARG A 111 2.69 0.68 4.60
C ARG A 111 2.20 1.21 3.26
N THR A 112 1.12 0.62 2.76
CA THR A 112 0.43 1.15 1.58
C THR A 112 -0.91 1.77 1.96
N THR A 113 -1.26 2.86 1.29
CA THR A 113 -2.51 3.59 1.49
C THR A 113 -3.31 3.63 0.20
N TYR A 114 -4.62 3.52 0.33
CA TYR A 114 -5.56 3.45 -0.79
C TYR A 114 -6.73 4.39 -0.52
N GLU A 115 -6.95 5.35 -1.43
CA GLU A 115 -8.06 6.30 -1.32
C GLU A 115 -8.50 6.85 -2.70
N PRO A 116 -9.78 7.18 -2.89
CA PRO A 116 -10.90 6.97 -2.00
C PRO A 116 -11.46 5.52 -2.14
N VAL A 117 -11.61 4.77 -1.05
CA VAL A 117 -12.05 3.36 -1.07
C VAL A 117 -13.21 3.14 -0.11
N ALA A 118 -14.31 2.55 -0.63
CA ALA A 118 -15.35 1.93 0.20
C ALA A 118 -14.84 0.55 0.63
N ALA A 119 -14.35 0.45 1.88
CA ALA A 119 -13.68 -0.74 2.39
C ALA A 119 -14.65 -1.91 2.56
N VAL A 120 -14.20 -3.14 2.23
CA VAL A 120 -14.87 -4.41 2.53
C VAL A 120 -14.09 -5.25 3.55
N VAL A 121 -12.96 -4.71 4.02
CA VAL A 121 -12.10 -5.31 5.05
C VAL A 121 -12.18 -4.51 6.34
N SER A 122 -11.79 -5.12 7.46
CA SER A 122 -11.78 -4.47 8.76
C SER A 122 -10.36 -4.30 9.28
N THR A 123 -10.14 -3.29 10.11
CA THR A 123 -8.88 -3.08 10.84
C THR A 123 -8.53 -4.32 11.67
N GLY A 124 -7.29 -4.73 11.64
CA GLY A 124 -6.76 -5.95 12.25
C GLY A 124 -6.82 -7.18 11.34
N GLY A 125 -7.60 -7.14 10.24
CA GLY A 125 -7.72 -8.22 9.28
C GLY A 125 -6.42 -8.45 8.50
N ARG A 126 -6.11 -9.72 8.18
CA ARG A 126 -5.02 -10.07 7.26
C ARG A 126 -5.54 -10.05 5.83
N VAL A 127 -4.69 -9.64 4.92
CA VAL A 127 -4.97 -9.65 3.48
C VAL A 127 -3.79 -10.22 2.72
N ASP A 128 -4.09 -10.91 1.63
CA ASP A 128 -3.09 -11.41 0.69
C ASP A 128 -2.86 -10.39 -0.45
N ALA A 129 -1.71 -10.48 -1.12
CA ALA A 129 -1.46 -9.70 -2.32
C ALA A 129 -2.50 -10.01 -3.40
N GLY A 130 -3.15 -8.98 -3.94
CA GLY A 130 -4.24 -9.10 -4.91
C GLY A 130 -5.62 -9.37 -4.31
N GLN A 131 -5.74 -9.56 -2.99
CA GLN A 131 -7.04 -9.68 -2.33
C GLN A 131 -7.81 -8.37 -2.42
N ALA A 132 -9.12 -8.45 -2.70
CA ALA A 132 -10.00 -7.29 -2.70
C ALA A 132 -10.09 -6.68 -1.29
N ILE A 133 -9.86 -5.37 -1.19
CA ILE A 133 -9.94 -4.59 0.05
C ILE A 133 -11.09 -3.59 0.04
N GLY A 134 -11.69 -3.35 -1.13
CA GLY A 134 -12.81 -2.45 -1.28
C GLY A 134 -13.12 -2.15 -2.74
N THR A 135 -13.93 -1.12 -2.93
CA THR A 135 -14.25 -0.56 -4.25
C THR A 135 -13.89 0.92 -4.29
N LEU A 136 -13.46 1.40 -5.45
CA LEU A 136 -13.15 2.80 -5.67
C LEU A 136 -14.39 3.66 -5.52
N ALA A 137 -14.37 4.63 -4.61
CA ALA A 137 -15.48 5.55 -4.42
C ALA A 137 -15.48 6.65 -5.51
N ALA A 138 -16.67 7.11 -5.90
CA ALA A 138 -16.80 8.21 -6.85
C ALA A 138 -16.40 9.56 -6.25
N VAL A 139 -16.69 9.75 -4.94
CA VAL A 139 -16.47 11.00 -4.22
C VAL A 139 -15.10 10.99 -3.54
N GLY A 140 -14.42 12.12 -3.55
CA GLY A 140 -13.12 12.30 -2.90
C GLY A 140 -11.92 11.94 -3.76
N SER A 141 -12.13 11.62 -5.06
CA SER A 141 -11.03 11.39 -6.01
C SER A 141 -10.29 12.69 -6.33
N HIS A 142 -8.97 12.60 -6.46
CA HIS A 142 -8.11 13.70 -6.91
C HIS A 142 -8.35 14.06 -8.40
N CYS A 143 -8.95 13.14 -9.17
CA CYS A 143 -9.13 13.26 -10.62
C CYS A 143 -10.49 13.78 -11.04
N ALA A 144 -11.27 14.37 -10.13
CA ALA A 144 -12.64 14.84 -10.45
C ALA A 144 -12.66 15.67 -11.76
N PRO A 145 -13.68 15.52 -12.62
CA PRO A 145 -14.88 14.71 -12.44
C PRO A 145 -14.69 13.20 -12.67
N ARG A 146 -13.55 12.76 -13.18
CA ARG A 146 -13.21 11.34 -13.32
C ARG A 146 -12.78 10.76 -11.95
N ALA A 147 -12.82 9.43 -11.81
CA ALA A 147 -12.30 8.76 -10.66
C ALA A 147 -10.84 8.30 -10.92
N CYS A 148 -10.04 8.23 -9.86
CA CYS A 148 -8.75 7.57 -9.82
C CYS A 148 -8.49 7.06 -8.41
N LEU A 149 -7.67 6.03 -8.30
CA LEU A 149 -7.18 5.54 -7.03
C LEU A 149 -5.87 6.27 -6.69
N HIS A 150 -5.87 7.01 -5.60
CA HIS A 150 -4.61 7.44 -4.98
C HIS A 150 -3.98 6.28 -4.21
N TRP A 151 -2.78 5.89 -4.61
CA TRP A 151 -2.03 4.80 -4.00
C TRP A 151 -0.71 5.35 -3.44
N GLY A 152 -0.55 5.28 -2.12
CA GLY A 152 0.64 5.75 -1.42
C GLY A 152 1.48 4.62 -0.87
N LEU A 153 2.76 4.90 -0.66
CA LEU A 153 3.72 4.02 0.00
C LEU A 153 4.49 4.81 1.06
N LEU A 154 4.58 4.26 2.26
CA LEU A 154 5.42 4.76 3.34
C LEU A 154 6.44 3.71 3.77
N HIS A 155 7.65 4.16 4.05
CA HIS A 155 8.66 3.41 4.79
C HIS A 155 8.95 4.17 6.09
N GLY A 156 8.53 3.63 7.21
CA GLY A 156 8.40 4.40 8.45
C GLY A 156 7.47 5.61 8.24
N ASP A 157 8.01 6.83 8.40
CA ASP A 157 7.28 8.08 8.17
C ASP A 157 7.62 8.78 6.85
N THR A 158 8.41 8.13 6.00
CA THR A 158 8.85 8.71 4.73
C THR A 158 8.04 8.16 3.56
N TYR A 159 7.44 9.05 2.77
CA TYR A 159 6.77 8.67 1.54
C TYR A 159 7.77 8.25 0.47
N ARG A 160 7.41 7.23 -0.29
CA ARG A 160 8.18 6.65 -1.40
C ARG A 160 7.29 6.49 -2.63
N ASP A 161 7.92 6.39 -3.81
CA ASP A 161 7.21 6.05 -5.04
C ASP A 161 6.70 4.60 -4.98
N PRO A 162 5.36 4.37 -4.92
CA PRO A 162 4.81 3.02 -4.83
C PRO A 162 5.03 2.20 -6.10
N LEU A 163 5.25 2.82 -7.25
CA LEU A 163 5.56 2.11 -8.51
C LEU A 163 6.86 1.32 -8.41
N GLY A 164 7.77 1.73 -7.51
CA GLY A 164 8.98 0.97 -7.20
C GLY A 164 8.72 -0.45 -6.73
N LEU A 165 7.55 -0.71 -6.10
CA LEU A 165 7.14 -2.04 -5.65
C LEU A 165 6.82 -2.98 -6.84
N LEU A 166 6.29 -2.44 -7.92
CA LEU A 166 5.87 -3.20 -9.10
C LEU A 166 7.02 -3.48 -10.06
N ARG A 167 8.03 -2.62 -10.04
CA ARG A 167 9.29 -2.86 -10.74
C ARG A 167 9.99 -3.96 -9.97
N GLY A 168 9.88 -5.22 -10.42
CA GLY A 168 10.65 -6.32 -9.85
C GLY A 168 12.09 -5.82 -9.68
N HIS A 169 12.73 -6.16 -8.56
CA HIS A 169 14.15 -5.91 -8.38
C HIS A 169 14.83 -6.55 -9.58
N ALA A 170 15.28 -5.74 -10.54
CA ALA A 170 16.11 -6.22 -11.61
C ALA A 170 17.33 -6.83 -10.92
N VAL A 171 17.32 -8.16 -10.77
CA VAL A 171 18.50 -8.89 -10.28
C VAL A 171 19.55 -8.68 -11.36
N ARG A 172 20.41 -7.71 -11.15
CA ARG A 172 21.60 -7.57 -11.96
C ARG A 172 22.51 -8.75 -11.58
N LEU A 173 22.44 -9.80 -12.38
CA LEU A 173 23.42 -10.85 -12.30
C LEU A 173 24.76 -10.20 -12.61
N LEU A 174 25.56 -9.98 -11.58
CA LEU A 174 26.97 -9.67 -11.78
C LEU A 174 27.54 -10.93 -12.43
N PRO A 175 28.31 -10.82 -13.55
CA PRO A 175 29.02 -11.95 -14.07
C PRO A 175 29.83 -12.54 -12.91
N LEU A 176 29.63 -13.82 -12.62
CA LEU A 176 30.51 -14.55 -11.72
C LEU A 176 31.88 -14.46 -12.36
N GLY A 177 32.74 -13.62 -11.79
CA GLY A 177 33.96 -13.19 -12.40
C GLY A 177 34.76 -14.34 -12.98
N SER A 178 35.10 -14.26 -14.25
CA SER A 178 36.45 -14.62 -14.63
C SER A 178 37.31 -13.54 -13.97
N ASP A 179 38.19 -13.92 -13.08
CA ASP A 179 39.25 -13.11 -12.52
C ASP A 179 40.21 -12.65 -13.59
N ALA A 180 39.69 -11.83 -14.51
CA ALA A 180 40.53 -10.99 -15.30
C ALA A 180 40.86 -9.79 -14.41
N VAL A 181 41.76 -9.99 -13.47
CA VAL A 181 42.67 -8.92 -13.07
C VAL A 181 43.25 -8.40 -14.35
N HIS A 182 42.63 -7.40 -14.95
CA HIS A 182 43.35 -6.56 -15.91
C HIS A 182 44.38 -5.82 -15.06
N PRO A 183 45.69 -6.14 -15.20
CA PRO A 183 46.71 -5.28 -14.64
C PRO A 183 46.48 -3.91 -15.27
N GLN A 184 46.06 -2.95 -14.46
CA GLN A 184 46.07 -1.56 -14.92
C GLN A 184 47.48 -1.29 -15.37
N PRO A 185 47.68 -0.76 -16.59
CA PRO A 185 49.01 -0.31 -17.00
C PRO A 185 49.44 0.69 -15.94
N ALA A 186 50.64 0.45 -15.38
CA ALA A 186 51.25 1.38 -14.45
C ALA A 186 51.21 2.77 -15.08
N VAL A 187 50.42 3.68 -14.46
CA VAL A 187 50.45 5.08 -14.85
C VAL A 187 51.82 5.57 -14.44
N ASP A 188 52.71 5.73 -15.42
CA ASP A 188 54.01 6.33 -15.25
C ASP A 188 53.78 7.79 -14.88
N VAL A 189 53.71 8.05 -13.57
CA VAL A 189 53.59 9.41 -13.04
C VAL A 189 54.95 10.05 -13.20
N GLN A 190 55.15 10.67 -14.34
CA GLN A 190 56.30 11.58 -14.55
C GLN A 190 56.12 12.73 -13.57
N PRO A 191 57.12 13.05 -12.72
CA PRO A 191 57.05 14.24 -11.88
C PRO A 191 57.06 15.47 -12.78
N GLU A 192 55.99 16.23 -12.79
CA GLU A 192 55.91 17.52 -13.45
C GLU A 192 57.03 18.45 -12.94
N PRO A 193 57.76 19.14 -13.80
CA PRO A 193 58.77 20.08 -13.39
C PRO A 193 58.12 21.21 -12.59
N VAL A 194 58.64 21.44 -11.38
CA VAL A 194 58.19 22.51 -10.48
C VAL A 194 58.45 23.85 -11.19
N GLY A 195 57.37 24.38 -11.84
CA GLY A 195 57.41 25.69 -12.46
C GLY A 195 57.62 26.77 -11.40
N THR A 196 58.70 27.53 -11.56
CA THR A 196 59.01 28.72 -10.76
C THR A 196 57.83 29.71 -10.84
N TRP A 197 57.22 30.01 -9.72
CA TRP A 197 56.21 31.05 -9.59
C TRP A 197 56.82 32.43 -9.84
N SER A 198 56.69 32.98 -11.05
CA SER A 198 56.92 34.38 -11.28
C SER A 198 55.76 35.20 -10.75
N ALA A 199 56.02 36.05 -9.78
CA ALA A 199 55.04 36.97 -9.23
C ALA A 199 54.58 37.95 -10.34
N ARG A 200 53.29 37.94 -10.60
CA ARG A 200 52.65 38.87 -11.54
C ARG A 200 52.43 40.22 -10.84
N PRO A 201 52.79 41.37 -11.42
CA PRO A 201 52.58 42.66 -10.77
C PRO A 201 51.09 43.02 -10.67
N SER A 202 50.75 43.66 -9.57
CA SER A 202 49.45 44.20 -9.22
C SER A 202 48.99 45.25 -10.22
N GLY A 203 47.93 45.01 -10.95
CA GLY A 203 47.26 46.01 -11.80
C GLY A 203 46.24 46.83 -10.97
N PRO A 204 45.84 48.02 -11.45
CA PRO A 204 45.19 49.02 -10.61
C PRO A 204 43.72 48.69 -10.29
N THR A 205 43.35 49.00 -9.06
CA THR A 205 42.00 49.04 -8.50
C THR A 205 41.09 49.99 -9.26
N SER A 206 40.10 49.45 -9.99
CA SER A 206 38.98 50.25 -10.50
C SER A 206 37.86 50.25 -9.47
N ALA A 207 37.66 51.40 -8.85
CA ALA A 207 36.48 51.71 -8.06
C ALA A 207 35.28 51.83 -8.98
N VAL A 208 34.30 50.94 -8.81
CA VAL A 208 32.97 51.05 -9.43
C VAL A 208 32.00 51.56 -8.37
N GLY A 209 31.49 52.74 -8.66
CA GLY A 209 30.61 53.51 -7.80
C GLY A 209 29.25 52.82 -7.51
N LEU A 210 28.83 52.97 -6.29
CA LEU A 210 27.51 52.62 -5.77
C LEU A 210 26.52 53.70 -6.25
N THR A 211 25.62 53.39 -7.16
CA THR A 211 24.44 54.19 -7.44
C THR A 211 23.22 53.57 -6.74
N LEU A 212 22.78 54.25 -5.69
CA LEU A 212 21.49 54.04 -5.07
C LEU A 212 20.41 54.59 -6.01
N ALA A 213 19.54 53.75 -6.50
CA ALA A 213 18.28 54.16 -7.11
C ALA A 213 17.15 53.80 -6.16
N ALA A 214 16.64 54.82 -5.50
CA ALA A 214 15.36 54.80 -4.81
C ALA A 214 14.24 54.84 -5.84
N ALA A 215 13.33 53.88 -5.85
CA ALA A 215 12.07 53.97 -6.58
C ALA A 215 10.91 53.90 -5.56
N ALA A 216 10.12 54.93 -5.59
CA ALA A 216 9.03 55.28 -4.74
C ALA A 216 7.79 54.39 -4.93
N ALA A 217 6.99 54.37 -3.88
CA ALA A 217 5.62 53.83 -3.79
C ALA A 217 4.64 54.57 -4.72
N ALA A 218 3.72 53.76 -5.27
CA ALA A 218 2.37 54.14 -5.63
C ALA A 218 1.63 52.76 -5.68
N GLY A 219 0.58 52.48 -4.93
CA GLY A 219 -0.61 53.19 -4.57
C GLY A 219 -1.72 52.90 -5.54
N ILE A 220 -2.77 52.30 -4.96
CA ILE A 220 -4.17 52.40 -5.39
C ILE A 220 -4.70 51.35 -6.38
N HIS A 221 -5.63 50.63 -5.88
CA HIS A 221 -6.99 50.12 -6.03
C HIS A 221 -7.12 48.64 -5.94
#